data_7a69c998660c0066b86cd9d9b54d6c85
#
_entry.id   7a69c998660c0066b86cd9d9b54d6c85
#
_cell.length_a   1.000
_cell.length_b   1.000
_cell.length_c   1.000
_cell.angle_alpha   90.00
_cell.angle_beta   90.00
_cell.angle_gamma   90.00
#
_symmetry.space_group_name_H-M   'P 1'
#
loop_
_entity.id
_entity.type
_entity.pdbx_description
1 polymer ?
#
loop_
_entity_poly.entity_id
_entity_poly.type
_entity_poly.pdbx_seq_one_letter_code
_entity_poly.pdbx_strand_id
1 'polypeptide(L)'
;YISTRNQQKEINFYQAIVQGIGEDGGLLVPDFDFTKMDLDVLSKLNYVDLATEVLSTFVPEEGKELIHDACLNAYGKGLFPEIVVPVKKAGDVYVAELFHGQTAAFKDMALSLLPYLMTLSLKQLKEEREVMILAATSGDTGKAALEGFKDVEGTCIKVFYPLDGVSAIQQQQMVSQTGKNVKVVGIHGNFDDAQSAVKKAFASEELKVASDQHNVFLSSANSINVGRLIPQIVYYFHSYFELVRNNEIKLGDKINFCVPSGNFGNCLAGYFAKKMGLPIDKFVCASNKNNILTDFFTTGKYDANREFYKTNAPAMDILVSSNLERLVWFMSDGDGEKVRQYMDKLNSEGVYEVDDATFAKIKDQFKAGCLSEDEILTTIKTCFNETGYLLDTHTAIGYGVLKQYQQETGDHTKTVLLSTASPYKFPESVYQAIYGEELDVYTAIDKLSEKTGVPVPQALAGIKEREVLHKEAIDKTEIISFIKSEIDAM
;
A
#
# COMPACT_ATOMS: atom_id res chain seq x y z
N TYR A 1 -8.04 -18.24 7.87
CA TYR A 1 -7.59 -16.92 8.35
C TYR A 1 -8.10 -16.67 9.74
N ILE A 2 -7.28 -16.12 10.59
CA ILE A 2 -7.60 -15.76 11.97
C ILE A 2 -7.28 -14.28 12.23
N SER A 3 -7.84 -13.75 13.32
CA SER A 3 -7.47 -12.41 13.80
C SER A 3 -6.13 -12.44 14.52
N THR A 4 -5.30 -11.42 14.32
CA THR A 4 -4.06 -11.20 15.07
C THR A 4 -4.28 -11.08 16.58
N ARG A 5 -5.52 -10.90 17.06
CA ARG A 5 -5.89 -10.77 18.48
C ARG A 5 -6.62 -11.98 19.04
N ASN A 6 -6.78 -13.04 18.24
CA ASN A 6 -7.33 -14.36 18.60
C ASN A 6 -8.76 -14.35 19.23
N GLN A 7 -9.56 -13.32 18.96
CA GLN A 7 -10.92 -13.21 19.50
C GLN A 7 -12.01 -13.55 18.46
N GLN A 8 -11.60 -14.01 17.27
CA GLN A 8 -12.51 -14.40 16.19
C GLN A 8 -12.27 -15.86 15.82
N LYS A 9 -13.35 -16.56 15.43
CA LYS A 9 -13.23 -17.88 14.82
C LYS A 9 -12.47 -17.81 13.50
N GLU A 10 -11.82 -18.92 13.15
CA GLU A 10 -11.21 -19.09 11.84
C GLU A 10 -12.25 -18.90 10.73
N ILE A 11 -11.85 -18.14 9.70
CA ILE A 11 -12.66 -17.88 8.51
C ILE A 11 -11.86 -18.25 7.26
N ASN A 12 -12.56 -18.55 6.17
CA ASN A 12 -11.92 -18.88 4.91
C ASN A 12 -11.42 -17.63 4.17
N PHE A 13 -10.69 -17.84 3.07
CA PHE A 13 -10.16 -16.75 2.22
C PHE A 13 -11.25 -15.78 1.78
N TYR A 14 -12.37 -16.29 1.28
CA TYR A 14 -13.44 -15.45 0.73
C TYR A 14 -14.07 -14.53 1.79
N GLN A 15 -14.31 -15.11 2.99
CA GLN A 15 -14.79 -14.33 4.12
C GLN A 15 -13.78 -13.24 4.55
N ALA A 16 -12.47 -13.58 4.54
CA ALA A 16 -11.43 -12.62 4.91
C ALA A 16 -11.34 -11.44 3.94
N ILE A 17 -11.53 -11.68 2.63
CA ILE A 17 -11.55 -10.61 1.61
C ILE A 17 -12.77 -9.70 1.79
N VAL A 18 -13.96 -10.28 1.97
CA VAL A 18 -15.21 -9.52 2.09
C VAL A 18 -15.27 -8.75 3.41
N GLN A 19 -14.89 -9.38 4.51
CA GLN A 19 -14.90 -8.78 5.84
C GLN A 19 -13.84 -7.68 6.01
N GLY A 20 -12.62 -7.89 5.49
CA GLY A 20 -11.53 -6.92 5.46
C GLY A 20 -10.80 -6.67 6.77
N ILE A 21 -11.47 -6.87 7.92
CA ILE A 21 -10.93 -6.70 9.28
C ILE A 21 -11.59 -7.72 10.21
N GLY A 22 -10.91 -8.14 11.29
CA GLY A 22 -11.47 -9.04 12.29
C GLY A 22 -12.62 -8.39 13.08
N GLU A 23 -13.59 -9.18 13.55
CA GLU A 23 -14.72 -8.72 14.36
C GLU A 23 -14.25 -8.09 15.69
N ASP A 24 -13.08 -8.52 16.19
CA ASP A 24 -12.40 -8.01 17.37
C ASP A 24 -11.53 -6.77 17.10
N GLY A 25 -11.57 -6.25 15.86
CA GLY A 25 -10.74 -5.14 15.40
C GLY A 25 -9.29 -5.50 15.11
N GLY A 26 -8.91 -6.78 15.25
CA GLY A 26 -7.61 -7.33 14.83
C GLY A 26 -7.51 -7.50 13.32
N LEU A 27 -6.31 -7.66 12.82
CA LEU A 27 -6.09 -7.85 11.39
C LEU A 27 -6.11 -9.35 11.05
N LEU A 28 -6.68 -9.67 9.89
CA LEU A 28 -6.75 -11.06 9.43
C LEU A 28 -5.41 -11.50 8.85
N VAL A 29 -4.92 -12.66 9.29
CA VAL A 29 -3.68 -13.30 8.85
C VAL A 29 -3.94 -14.75 8.41
N PRO A 30 -3.14 -15.30 7.45
CA PRO A 30 -3.17 -16.72 7.14
C PRO A 30 -2.78 -17.56 8.37
N ASP A 31 -3.60 -18.54 8.73
CA ASP A 31 -3.32 -19.52 9.80
C ASP A 31 -2.90 -20.86 9.20
N PHE A 32 -1.89 -20.80 8.34
CA PHE A 32 -1.29 -21.97 7.72
C PHE A 32 0.17 -21.69 7.36
N ASP A 33 0.97 -22.76 7.22
CA ASP A 33 2.35 -22.65 6.80
C ASP A 33 2.45 -22.17 5.34
N PHE A 34 3.30 -21.18 5.11
CA PHE A 34 3.53 -20.66 3.76
C PHE A 34 4.17 -21.73 2.87
N THR A 35 3.53 -22.02 1.74
CA THR A 35 4.04 -22.94 0.74
C THR A 35 5.38 -22.44 0.21
N LYS A 36 6.42 -23.31 0.25
CA LYS A 36 7.70 -23.01 -0.39
C LYS A 36 7.56 -23.14 -1.90
N MET A 37 7.87 -22.05 -2.59
CA MET A 37 7.72 -21.97 -4.04
C MET A 37 8.95 -22.54 -4.75
N ASP A 38 8.73 -23.18 -5.88
CA ASP A 38 9.81 -23.61 -6.78
C ASP A 38 10.29 -22.43 -7.62
N LEU A 39 11.42 -21.84 -7.23
CA LEU A 39 11.96 -20.65 -7.86
C LEU A 39 12.38 -20.89 -9.32
N ASP A 40 12.82 -22.12 -9.67
CA ASP A 40 13.20 -22.44 -11.05
C ASP A 40 11.98 -22.42 -11.97
N VAL A 41 10.85 -22.96 -11.52
CA VAL A 41 9.59 -22.93 -12.27
C VAL A 41 9.08 -21.49 -12.37
N LEU A 42 8.98 -20.78 -11.26
CA LEU A 42 8.42 -19.42 -11.22
C LEU A 42 9.23 -18.41 -12.03
N SER A 43 10.56 -18.58 -12.11
CA SER A 43 11.44 -17.65 -12.84
C SER A 43 11.15 -17.55 -14.33
N LYS A 44 10.46 -18.55 -14.90
CA LYS A 44 10.12 -18.67 -16.33
C LYS A 44 8.76 -18.08 -16.67
N LEU A 45 7.96 -17.72 -15.66
CA LEU A 45 6.60 -17.22 -15.84
C LEU A 45 6.57 -15.74 -16.18
N ASN A 46 5.55 -15.33 -16.94
CA ASN A 46 5.18 -13.92 -17.08
C ASN A 46 4.50 -13.43 -15.80
N TYR A 47 4.18 -12.13 -15.71
CA TYR A 47 3.63 -11.55 -14.48
C TYR A 47 2.26 -12.12 -14.09
N VAL A 48 1.37 -12.37 -15.07
CA VAL A 48 0.02 -12.92 -14.82
C VAL A 48 0.10 -14.35 -14.27
N ASP A 49 0.91 -15.21 -14.90
CA ASP A 49 1.08 -16.59 -14.48
C ASP A 49 1.79 -16.65 -13.11
N LEU A 50 2.82 -15.81 -12.90
CA LEU A 50 3.49 -15.68 -11.60
C LEU A 50 2.52 -15.25 -10.51
N ALA A 51 1.66 -14.26 -10.78
CA ALA A 51 0.64 -13.81 -9.84
C ALA A 51 -0.35 -14.95 -9.52
N THR A 52 -0.77 -15.70 -10.53
CA THR A 52 -1.67 -16.85 -10.38
C THR A 52 -1.05 -17.90 -9.46
N GLU A 53 0.19 -18.32 -9.72
CA GLU A 53 0.87 -19.33 -8.89
C GLU A 53 1.05 -18.87 -7.43
N VAL A 54 1.53 -17.64 -7.23
CA VAL A 54 1.74 -17.10 -5.88
C VAL A 54 0.42 -16.98 -5.13
N LEU A 55 -0.62 -16.39 -5.74
CA LEU A 55 -1.90 -16.13 -5.09
C LEU A 55 -2.72 -17.41 -4.87
N SER A 56 -2.57 -18.40 -5.72
CA SER A 56 -3.23 -19.71 -5.56
C SER A 56 -2.85 -20.41 -4.26
N THR A 57 -1.72 -20.07 -3.64
CA THR A 57 -1.33 -20.64 -2.34
C THR A 57 -2.18 -20.12 -1.16
N PHE A 58 -2.92 -19.03 -1.37
CA PHE A 58 -3.73 -18.37 -0.35
C PHE A 58 -5.23 -18.72 -0.44
N VAL A 59 -5.66 -19.36 -1.52
CA VAL A 59 -7.06 -19.69 -1.77
C VAL A 59 -7.30 -21.20 -1.68
N PRO A 60 -8.55 -21.64 -1.41
CA PRO A 60 -8.90 -23.05 -1.53
C PRO A 60 -8.67 -23.59 -2.94
N GLU A 61 -8.44 -24.92 -3.06
CA GLU A 61 -8.08 -25.57 -4.33
C GLU A 61 -9.07 -25.27 -5.47
N GLU A 62 -10.37 -25.28 -5.14
CA GLU A 62 -11.46 -24.99 -6.08
C GLU A 62 -11.48 -23.54 -6.59
N GLY A 63 -10.71 -22.64 -5.96
CA GLY A 63 -10.61 -21.23 -6.35
C GLY A 63 -9.46 -20.91 -7.32
N LYS A 64 -8.54 -21.83 -7.56
CA LYS A 64 -7.31 -21.54 -8.30
C LYS A 64 -7.53 -21.11 -9.75
N GLU A 65 -8.44 -21.75 -10.48
CA GLU A 65 -8.77 -21.34 -11.86
C GLU A 65 -9.35 -19.93 -11.90
N LEU A 66 -10.15 -19.58 -10.91
CA LEU A 66 -10.77 -18.26 -10.80
C LEU A 66 -9.74 -17.16 -10.47
N ILE A 67 -8.65 -17.51 -9.78
CA ILE A 67 -7.53 -16.59 -9.51
C ILE A 67 -6.79 -16.24 -10.79
N HIS A 68 -6.61 -17.19 -11.72
CA HIS A 68 -5.99 -16.90 -13.02
C HIS A 68 -6.79 -15.84 -13.78
N ASP A 69 -8.11 -15.99 -13.87
CA ASP A 69 -8.99 -15.02 -14.55
C ASP A 69 -8.92 -13.64 -13.87
N ALA A 70 -8.89 -13.60 -12.54
CA ALA A 70 -8.73 -12.35 -11.80
C ALA A 70 -7.38 -11.68 -12.11
N CYS A 71 -6.28 -12.43 -12.11
CA CYS A 71 -4.94 -11.92 -12.45
C CYS A 71 -4.85 -11.44 -13.90
N LEU A 72 -5.43 -12.20 -14.84
CA LEU A 72 -5.48 -11.80 -16.25
C LEU A 72 -6.24 -10.50 -16.45
N ASN A 73 -7.37 -10.33 -15.76
CA ASN A 73 -8.14 -9.10 -15.80
C ASN A 73 -7.41 -7.91 -15.17
N ALA A 74 -6.70 -8.13 -14.04
CA ALA A 74 -6.02 -7.09 -13.31
C ALA A 74 -4.71 -6.64 -13.98
N TYR A 75 -3.94 -7.57 -14.57
CA TYR A 75 -2.58 -7.29 -15.03
C TYR A 75 -2.38 -7.50 -16.53
N GLY A 76 -3.24 -8.29 -17.18
CA GLY A 76 -3.04 -8.74 -18.57
C GLY A 76 -3.84 -7.98 -19.64
N LYS A 77 -4.82 -7.14 -19.25
CA LYS A 77 -5.75 -6.49 -20.20
C LYS A 77 -5.46 -5.01 -20.47
N GLY A 78 -4.20 -4.61 -20.44
CA GLY A 78 -3.80 -3.25 -20.82
C GLY A 78 -3.95 -2.20 -19.70
N LEU A 79 -4.27 -2.59 -18.47
CA LEU A 79 -4.25 -1.71 -17.29
C LEU A 79 -2.82 -1.35 -16.87
N PHE A 80 -1.87 -2.21 -17.23
CA PHE A 80 -0.43 -2.02 -17.07
C PHE A 80 0.26 -2.18 -18.44
N PRO A 81 1.49 -1.66 -18.60
CA PRO A 81 2.31 -1.95 -19.78
C PRO A 81 2.68 -3.45 -19.85
N GLU A 82 3.26 -3.87 -20.97
CA GLU A 82 3.69 -5.25 -21.17
C GLU A 82 4.61 -5.76 -20.03
N ILE A 83 5.53 -4.91 -19.56
CA ILE A 83 6.32 -5.18 -18.35
C ILE A 83 5.62 -4.46 -17.19
N VAL A 84 4.90 -5.23 -16.38
CA VAL A 84 4.08 -4.69 -15.27
C VAL A 84 4.94 -3.98 -14.22
N VAL A 85 6.13 -4.51 -13.91
CA VAL A 85 7.08 -3.95 -12.96
C VAL A 85 8.47 -3.91 -13.60
N PRO A 86 8.80 -2.84 -14.35
CA PRO A 86 10.16 -2.65 -14.85
C PRO A 86 11.16 -2.51 -13.69
N VAL A 87 12.32 -3.16 -13.81
CA VAL A 87 13.44 -2.99 -12.89
C VAL A 87 14.55 -2.21 -13.59
N LYS A 88 14.84 -1.01 -13.10
CA LYS A 88 15.83 -0.08 -13.65
C LYS A 88 17.06 0.00 -12.75
N LYS A 89 18.17 0.48 -13.29
CA LYS A 89 19.36 0.80 -12.48
C LYS A 89 19.46 2.30 -12.19
N ALA A 90 19.72 2.61 -10.92
CA ALA A 90 20.13 3.93 -10.46
C ALA A 90 21.50 3.77 -9.75
N GLY A 91 22.57 3.86 -10.51
CA GLY A 91 23.91 3.52 -10.02
C GLY A 91 24.03 2.01 -9.71
N ASP A 92 24.32 1.70 -8.46
CA ASP A 92 24.42 0.32 -7.94
C ASP A 92 23.10 -0.24 -7.36
N VAL A 93 22.03 0.57 -7.36
CA VAL A 93 20.71 0.21 -6.83
C VAL A 93 19.79 -0.25 -7.98
N TYR A 94 19.07 -1.35 -7.77
CA TYR A 94 18.02 -1.82 -8.67
C TYR A 94 16.68 -1.25 -8.20
N VAL A 95 16.00 -0.50 -9.06
CA VAL A 95 14.75 0.18 -8.74
C VAL A 95 13.60 -0.56 -9.41
N ALA A 96 12.72 -1.16 -8.61
CA ALA A 96 11.49 -1.79 -9.08
C ALA A 96 10.38 -0.73 -9.18
N GLU A 97 9.99 -0.37 -10.40
CA GLU A 97 9.02 0.68 -10.67
C GLU A 97 7.59 0.13 -10.55
N LEU A 98 6.92 0.41 -9.42
CA LEU A 98 5.58 -0.10 -9.11
C LEU A 98 4.44 0.85 -9.54
N PHE A 99 4.76 1.91 -10.28
CA PHE A 99 3.85 3.03 -10.56
C PHE A 99 3.35 3.10 -12.01
N HIS A 100 3.43 2.01 -12.76
CA HIS A 100 3.00 1.98 -14.17
C HIS A 100 1.51 1.62 -14.36
N GLY A 101 0.75 1.51 -13.28
CA GLY A 101 -0.69 1.31 -13.33
C GLY A 101 -1.47 2.61 -13.58
N GLN A 102 -2.78 2.50 -13.47
CA GLN A 102 -3.74 3.55 -13.86
C GLN A 102 -3.72 4.82 -12.99
N THR A 103 -3.05 4.81 -11.82
CA THR A 103 -3.01 5.95 -10.91
C THR A 103 -1.61 6.49 -10.64
N ALA A 104 -0.61 5.92 -11.28
CA ALA A 104 0.80 6.26 -11.14
C ALA A 104 1.35 6.09 -9.71
N ALA A 105 0.84 5.09 -8.97
CA ALA A 105 1.30 4.71 -7.63
C ALA A 105 1.23 3.19 -7.43
N PHE A 106 2.08 2.64 -6.55
CA PHE A 106 2.17 1.19 -6.28
C PHE A 106 0.87 0.55 -5.79
N LYS A 107 -0.05 1.35 -5.31
CA LYS A 107 -1.34 0.88 -4.80
C LYS A 107 -2.18 0.21 -5.88
N ASP A 108 -1.92 0.52 -7.16
CA ASP A 108 -2.51 -0.16 -8.30
C ASP A 108 -2.18 -1.66 -8.32
N MET A 109 -1.00 -2.05 -7.84
CA MET A 109 -0.57 -3.45 -7.80
C MET A 109 -1.54 -4.35 -7.01
N ALA A 110 -2.23 -3.81 -6.02
CA ALA A 110 -3.22 -4.53 -5.24
C ALA A 110 -4.66 -4.12 -5.58
N LEU A 111 -4.91 -2.83 -5.83
CA LEU A 111 -6.26 -2.32 -6.04
C LEU A 111 -6.81 -2.57 -7.45
N SER A 112 -5.97 -2.91 -8.42
CA SER A 112 -6.43 -3.46 -9.70
C SER A 112 -6.95 -4.90 -9.58
N LEU A 113 -6.49 -5.66 -8.58
CA LEU A 113 -6.92 -7.05 -8.36
C LEU A 113 -8.02 -7.19 -7.31
N LEU A 114 -8.02 -6.38 -6.25
CA LEU A 114 -8.96 -6.50 -5.13
C LEU A 114 -10.44 -6.54 -5.56
N PRO A 115 -10.91 -5.76 -6.55
CA PRO A 115 -12.29 -5.84 -7.00
C PRO A 115 -12.67 -7.22 -7.55
N TYR A 116 -11.77 -7.87 -8.28
CA TYR A 116 -11.99 -9.23 -8.79
C TYR A 116 -12.00 -10.27 -7.66
N LEU A 117 -11.10 -10.11 -6.68
CA LEU A 117 -11.11 -10.97 -5.47
C LEU A 117 -12.40 -10.77 -4.67
N MET A 118 -12.89 -9.53 -4.57
CA MET A 118 -14.13 -9.19 -3.88
C MET A 118 -15.33 -9.85 -4.57
N THR A 119 -15.49 -9.61 -5.88
CA THR A 119 -16.60 -10.19 -6.68
C THR A 119 -16.58 -11.71 -6.66
N LEU A 120 -15.39 -12.30 -6.79
CA LEU A 120 -15.20 -13.75 -6.66
C LEU A 120 -15.65 -14.24 -5.28
N SER A 121 -15.24 -13.56 -4.23
CA SER A 121 -15.55 -13.93 -2.85
C SER A 121 -17.05 -13.84 -2.57
N LEU A 122 -17.72 -12.78 -3.00
CA LEU A 122 -19.16 -12.63 -2.88
C LEU A 122 -19.91 -13.79 -3.57
N LYS A 123 -19.49 -14.15 -4.79
CA LYS A 123 -20.08 -15.27 -5.55
C LYS A 123 -19.89 -16.61 -4.82
N GLN A 124 -18.70 -16.86 -4.28
CA GLN A 124 -18.40 -18.10 -3.55
C GLN A 124 -19.19 -18.21 -2.22
N LEU A 125 -19.39 -17.07 -1.57
CA LEU A 125 -20.19 -17.00 -0.33
C LEU A 125 -21.70 -16.95 -0.58
N LYS A 126 -22.14 -16.84 -1.85
CA LYS A 126 -23.54 -16.58 -2.23
C LYS A 126 -24.10 -15.36 -1.51
N GLU A 127 -23.26 -14.32 -1.39
CA GLU A 127 -23.66 -13.04 -0.80
C GLU A 127 -24.37 -12.22 -1.86
N GLU A 128 -25.62 -11.86 -1.61
CA GLU A 128 -26.48 -11.13 -2.55
C GLU A 128 -26.62 -9.64 -2.20
N ARG A 129 -26.06 -9.23 -1.05
CA ARG A 129 -26.07 -7.82 -0.65
C ARG A 129 -25.10 -7.01 -1.50
N GLU A 130 -25.46 -5.77 -1.78
CA GLU A 130 -24.53 -4.82 -2.39
C GLU A 130 -23.45 -4.44 -1.39
N VAL A 131 -22.17 -4.39 -1.84
CA VAL A 131 -21.05 -4.07 -0.97
C VAL A 131 -20.72 -2.59 -1.09
N MET A 132 -20.95 -1.83 -0.02
CA MET A 132 -20.48 -0.45 0.09
C MET A 132 -19.07 -0.42 0.67
N ILE A 133 -18.11 -0.01 -0.16
CA ILE A 133 -16.70 0.10 0.21
C ILE A 133 -16.45 1.50 0.74
N LEU A 134 -15.99 1.58 1.99
CA LEU A 134 -15.59 2.80 2.64
C LEU A 134 -14.06 2.93 2.64
N ALA A 135 -13.54 4.06 2.21
CA ALA A 135 -12.12 4.33 2.23
C ALA A 135 -11.84 5.76 2.71
N ALA A 136 -11.02 5.87 3.77
CA ALA A 136 -10.36 7.12 4.11
C ALA A 136 -8.99 7.16 3.43
N THR A 137 -8.59 8.31 2.92
CA THR A 137 -7.35 8.42 2.16
C THR A 137 -6.59 9.72 2.40
N SER A 138 -5.27 9.63 2.35
CA SER A 138 -4.35 10.77 2.20
C SER A 138 -3.94 11.01 0.73
N GLY A 139 -4.70 10.44 -0.25
CA GLY A 139 -4.50 10.66 -1.69
C GLY A 139 -4.49 9.36 -2.51
N ASP A 140 -3.34 8.72 -2.66
CA ASP A 140 -3.13 7.61 -3.61
C ASP A 140 -4.05 6.39 -3.39
N THR A 141 -4.30 6.01 -2.12
CA THR A 141 -5.17 4.87 -1.83
C THR A 141 -6.61 5.12 -2.31
N GLY A 142 -7.13 6.33 -2.06
CA GLY A 142 -8.48 6.69 -2.51
C GLY A 142 -8.59 6.63 -4.03
N LYS A 143 -7.64 7.27 -4.73
CA LYS A 143 -7.65 7.25 -6.21
C LYS A 143 -7.55 5.83 -6.77
N ALA A 144 -6.64 5.01 -6.26
CA ALA A 144 -6.47 3.65 -6.75
C ALA A 144 -7.70 2.75 -6.44
N ALA A 145 -8.34 2.95 -5.27
CA ALA A 145 -9.58 2.25 -4.93
C ALA A 145 -10.75 2.68 -5.84
N LEU A 146 -10.90 3.98 -6.08
CA LEU A 146 -11.91 4.50 -7.02
C LEU A 146 -11.75 3.92 -8.43
N GLU A 147 -10.52 3.87 -8.94
CA GLU A 147 -10.23 3.32 -10.26
C GLU A 147 -10.50 1.81 -10.32
N GLY A 148 -10.07 1.07 -9.30
CA GLY A 148 -10.25 -0.38 -9.24
C GLY A 148 -11.72 -0.80 -9.14
N PHE A 149 -12.52 -0.12 -8.31
CA PHE A 149 -13.93 -0.45 -8.09
C PHE A 149 -14.91 0.26 -9.05
N LYS A 150 -14.38 1.09 -9.95
CA LYS A 150 -15.19 1.78 -10.95
C LYS A 150 -16.04 0.81 -11.76
N ASP A 151 -17.35 1.01 -11.74
CA ASP A 151 -18.36 0.25 -12.48
C ASP A 151 -18.31 -1.28 -12.23
N VAL A 152 -17.75 -1.73 -11.08
CA VAL A 152 -17.76 -3.13 -10.67
C VAL A 152 -19.14 -3.48 -10.10
N GLU A 153 -19.81 -4.44 -10.73
CA GLU A 153 -21.16 -4.89 -10.38
C GLU A 153 -21.24 -5.41 -8.92
N GLY A 154 -22.32 -5.07 -8.24
CA GLY A 154 -22.56 -5.46 -6.83
C GLY A 154 -21.70 -4.69 -5.82
N THR A 155 -21.03 -3.62 -6.26
CA THR A 155 -20.24 -2.79 -5.37
C THR A 155 -20.50 -1.30 -5.58
N CYS A 156 -20.43 -0.51 -4.50
CA CYS A 156 -20.28 0.93 -4.57
C CYS A 156 -19.14 1.38 -3.65
N ILE A 157 -18.49 2.50 -3.99
CA ILE A 157 -17.35 2.99 -3.22
C ILE A 157 -17.54 4.46 -2.83
N LYS A 158 -17.29 4.76 -1.54
CA LYS A 158 -17.29 6.10 -0.97
C LYS A 158 -15.90 6.40 -0.44
N VAL A 159 -15.28 7.45 -0.96
CA VAL A 159 -13.93 7.87 -0.56
C VAL A 159 -13.98 9.21 0.15
N PHE A 160 -13.43 9.27 1.35
CA PHE A 160 -13.32 10.47 2.17
C PHE A 160 -11.86 10.94 2.21
N TYR A 161 -11.62 12.21 1.88
CA TYR A 161 -10.28 12.79 1.88
C TYR A 161 -10.25 14.17 2.56
N PRO A 162 -9.20 14.52 3.31
CA PRO A 162 -9.07 15.85 3.90
C PRO A 162 -8.79 16.89 2.80
N LEU A 163 -9.59 17.96 2.76
CA LEU A 163 -9.48 19.01 1.73
C LEU A 163 -8.08 19.63 1.65
N ASP A 164 -7.44 19.83 2.81
CA ASP A 164 -6.10 20.43 2.91
C ASP A 164 -4.98 19.40 3.13
N GLY A 165 -5.29 18.09 3.01
CA GLY A 165 -4.37 17.00 3.38
C GLY A 165 -3.84 16.16 2.23
N VAL A 166 -4.14 16.52 0.97
CA VAL A 166 -3.71 15.79 -0.24
C VAL A 166 -3.02 16.75 -1.21
N SER A 167 -2.15 16.23 -2.09
CA SER A 167 -1.55 17.06 -3.15
C SER A 167 -2.60 17.46 -4.18
N ALA A 168 -2.35 18.56 -4.92
CA ALA A 168 -3.25 19.03 -5.97
C ALA A 168 -3.47 17.96 -7.05
N ILE A 169 -2.44 17.19 -7.40
CA ILE A 169 -2.54 16.06 -8.33
C ILE A 169 -3.44 14.97 -7.79
N GLN A 170 -3.24 14.57 -6.54
CA GLN A 170 -4.05 13.54 -5.91
C GLN A 170 -5.51 13.95 -5.79
N GLN A 171 -5.77 15.21 -5.40
CA GLN A 171 -7.11 15.76 -5.34
C GLN A 171 -7.76 15.73 -6.72
N GLN A 172 -7.10 16.28 -7.75
CA GLN A 172 -7.62 16.33 -9.11
C GLN A 172 -7.90 14.94 -9.67
N GLN A 173 -7.03 13.95 -9.40
CA GLN A 173 -7.26 12.56 -9.78
C GLN A 173 -8.54 11.99 -9.16
N MET A 174 -8.83 12.30 -7.88
CA MET A 174 -10.02 11.81 -7.18
C MET A 174 -11.29 12.54 -7.61
N VAL A 175 -11.29 13.88 -7.60
CA VAL A 175 -12.51 14.66 -7.89
C VAL A 175 -12.93 14.59 -9.35
N SER A 176 -12.05 14.17 -10.26
CA SER A 176 -12.35 13.91 -11.68
C SER A 176 -12.69 12.44 -11.98
N GLN A 177 -12.82 11.59 -10.96
CA GLN A 177 -13.10 10.16 -11.15
C GLN A 177 -14.47 9.96 -11.79
N THR A 178 -14.49 9.18 -12.88
CA THR A 178 -15.72 8.74 -13.54
C THR A 178 -16.17 7.38 -12.98
N GLY A 179 -17.43 7.05 -13.16
CA GLY A 179 -18.03 5.78 -12.74
C GLY A 179 -19.40 6.01 -12.11
N LYS A 180 -20.31 5.05 -12.25
CA LYS A 180 -21.70 5.18 -11.76
C LYS A 180 -21.82 4.85 -10.26
N ASN A 181 -20.90 4.03 -9.76
CA ASN A 181 -20.89 3.48 -8.41
C ASN A 181 -19.83 4.13 -7.49
N VAL A 182 -19.20 5.23 -7.94
CA VAL A 182 -18.12 5.91 -7.19
C VAL A 182 -18.59 7.24 -6.64
N LYS A 183 -18.17 7.57 -5.42
CA LYS A 183 -18.41 8.88 -4.80
C LYS A 183 -17.18 9.33 -4.02
N VAL A 184 -16.83 10.61 -4.18
CA VAL A 184 -15.69 11.23 -3.52
C VAL A 184 -16.19 12.43 -2.71
N VAL A 185 -15.81 12.48 -1.43
CA VAL A 185 -16.28 13.49 -0.49
C VAL A 185 -15.08 14.12 0.21
N GLY A 186 -14.93 15.42 0.07
CA GLY A 186 -13.98 16.22 0.83
C GLY A 186 -14.44 16.36 2.28
N ILE A 187 -13.53 16.34 3.22
CA ILE A 187 -13.86 16.60 4.62
C ILE A 187 -13.12 17.81 5.16
N HIS A 188 -13.82 18.61 5.97
CA HIS A 188 -13.21 19.62 6.83
C HIS A 188 -12.66 18.93 8.07
N GLY A 189 -11.39 18.50 8.00
CA GLY A 189 -10.68 17.73 9.01
C GLY A 189 -9.36 17.22 8.46
N ASN A 190 -8.64 16.41 9.22
CA ASN A 190 -7.41 15.76 8.80
C ASN A 190 -7.64 14.29 8.42
N PHE A 191 -6.56 13.60 7.98
CA PHE A 191 -6.64 12.19 7.61
C PHE A 191 -7.06 11.28 8.77
N ASP A 192 -6.57 11.55 9.98
CA ASP A 192 -6.91 10.75 11.17
C ASP A 192 -8.38 10.89 11.54
N ASP A 193 -8.97 12.09 11.34
CA ASP A 193 -10.41 12.32 11.49
C ASP A 193 -11.21 11.42 10.53
N ALA A 194 -10.86 11.41 9.25
CA ALA A 194 -11.50 10.56 8.23
C ALA A 194 -11.35 9.07 8.55
N GLN A 195 -10.14 8.63 8.89
CA GLN A 195 -9.86 7.24 9.20
C GLN A 195 -10.61 6.77 10.46
N SER A 196 -10.65 7.62 11.49
CA SER A 196 -11.38 7.33 12.72
C SER A 196 -12.89 7.25 12.49
N ALA A 197 -13.45 8.13 11.65
CA ALA A 197 -14.86 8.09 11.31
C ALA A 197 -15.22 6.83 10.50
N VAL A 198 -14.41 6.43 9.52
CA VAL A 198 -14.60 5.18 8.77
C VAL A 198 -14.51 3.95 9.70
N LYS A 199 -13.56 3.92 10.65
CA LYS A 199 -13.50 2.84 11.65
C LYS A 199 -14.74 2.81 12.54
N LYS A 200 -15.24 3.97 12.98
CA LYS A 200 -16.48 4.08 13.76
C LYS A 200 -17.71 3.62 12.94
N ALA A 201 -17.71 3.84 11.62
CA ALA A 201 -18.79 3.38 10.75
C ALA A 201 -18.95 1.86 10.81
N PHE A 202 -17.85 1.10 10.80
CA PHE A 202 -17.90 -0.37 10.92
C PHE A 202 -18.41 -0.86 12.29
N ALA A 203 -18.24 -0.07 13.34
CA ALA A 203 -18.71 -0.39 14.69
C ALA A 203 -20.09 0.22 15.03
N SER A 204 -20.72 0.95 14.08
CA SER A 204 -21.96 1.68 14.32
C SER A 204 -23.18 0.76 14.23
N GLU A 205 -23.91 0.58 15.34
CA GLU A 205 -25.18 -0.16 15.34
C GLU A 205 -26.24 0.52 14.44
N GLU A 206 -26.23 1.86 14.36
CA GLU A 206 -27.14 2.61 13.46
C GLU A 206 -26.90 2.24 11.99
N LEU A 207 -25.63 2.22 11.56
CA LEU A 207 -25.28 1.85 10.18
C LEU A 207 -25.54 0.37 9.91
N LYS A 208 -25.33 -0.50 10.91
CA LYS A 208 -25.64 -1.92 10.79
C LYS A 208 -27.13 -2.14 10.55
N VAL A 209 -27.99 -1.48 11.34
CA VAL A 209 -29.45 -1.56 11.15
C VAL A 209 -29.85 -1.05 9.76
N ALA A 210 -29.33 0.11 9.33
CA ALA A 210 -29.59 0.65 8.01
C ALA A 210 -29.11 -0.30 6.89
N SER A 211 -27.91 -0.85 7.03
CA SER A 211 -27.34 -1.82 6.09
C SER A 211 -28.20 -3.09 5.96
N ASP A 212 -28.67 -3.64 7.07
CA ASP A 212 -29.55 -4.83 7.06
C ASP A 212 -30.92 -4.52 6.41
N GLN A 213 -31.48 -3.32 6.60
CA GLN A 213 -32.74 -2.88 6.02
C GLN A 213 -32.65 -2.68 4.51
N HIS A 214 -31.51 -2.21 4.00
CA HIS A 214 -31.30 -1.90 2.58
C HIS A 214 -30.49 -2.96 1.83
N ASN A 215 -30.27 -4.11 2.44
CA ASN A 215 -29.53 -5.23 1.84
C ASN A 215 -28.09 -4.81 1.42
N VAL A 216 -27.41 -4.03 2.24
CA VAL A 216 -26.04 -3.53 2.04
C VAL A 216 -25.07 -4.21 3.00
N PHE A 217 -23.83 -4.40 2.56
CA PHE A 217 -22.73 -4.88 3.38
C PHE A 217 -21.60 -3.86 3.36
N LEU A 218 -21.11 -3.42 4.52
CA LEU A 218 -19.98 -2.50 4.61
C LEU A 218 -18.64 -3.24 4.56
N SER A 219 -17.74 -2.80 3.68
CA SER A 219 -16.38 -3.33 3.56
C SER A 219 -15.35 -2.22 3.40
N SER A 220 -14.06 -2.56 3.46
CA SER A 220 -12.96 -1.61 3.36
C SER A 220 -11.97 -1.99 2.26
N ALA A 221 -11.53 -0.99 1.49
CA ALA A 221 -10.40 -1.08 0.57
C ALA A 221 -9.08 -0.53 1.15
N ASN A 222 -9.03 -0.23 2.44
CA ASN A 222 -7.80 0.22 3.09
C ASN A 222 -6.77 -0.92 3.23
N SER A 223 -5.53 -0.59 3.58
CA SER A 223 -4.43 -1.56 3.69
C SER A 223 -4.61 -2.63 4.77
N ILE A 224 -5.61 -2.47 5.63
CA ILE A 224 -6.01 -3.48 6.63
C ILE A 224 -6.62 -4.73 6.00
N ASN A 225 -7.26 -4.61 4.83
CA ASN A 225 -7.80 -5.77 4.11
C ASN A 225 -6.64 -6.65 3.59
N VAL A 226 -6.69 -7.95 3.89
CA VAL A 226 -5.68 -8.92 3.46
C VAL A 226 -5.59 -9.03 1.93
N GLY A 227 -6.68 -8.76 1.22
CA GLY A 227 -6.71 -8.67 -0.24
C GLY A 227 -5.91 -7.50 -0.82
N ARG A 228 -5.49 -6.55 0.03
CA ARG A 228 -4.52 -5.51 -0.31
C ARG A 228 -3.07 -5.95 -0.08
N LEU A 229 -2.85 -6.91 0.81
CA LEU A 229 -1.53 -7.39 1.21
C LEU A 229 -0.99 -8.46 0.25
N ILE A 230 -1.76 -9.52 0.03
CA ILE A 230 -1.27 -10.70 -0.71
C ILE A 230 -0.91 -10.43 -2.18
N PRO A 231 -1.57 -9.55 -2.95
CA PRO A 231 -1.14 -9.26 -4.33
C PRO A 231 0.25 -8.61 -4.40
N GLN A 232 0.67 -7.96 -3.33
CA GLN A 232 1.97 -7.29 -3.27
C GLN A 232 3.15 -8.27 -3.12
N ILE A 233 2.90 -9.52 -2.80
CA ILE A 233 3.94 -10.57 -2.74
C ILE A 233 4.55 -10.78 -4.12
N VAL A 234 3.74 -10.70 -5.18
CA VAL A 234 4.10 -11.03 -6.56
C VAL A 234 5.26 -10.19 -7.07
N TYR A 235 5.26 -8.88 -6.83
CA TYR A 235 6.30 -8.01 -7.35
C TYR A 235 7.67 -8.23 -6.68
N TYR A 236 7.74 -8.83 -5.49
CA TYR A 236 9.00 -9.25 -4.87
C TYR A 236 9.63 -10.41 -5.66
N PHE A 237 8.84 -11.43 -5.97
CA PHE A 237 9.28 -12.53 -6.82
C PHE A 237 9.68 -12.03 -8.21
N HIS A 238 8.83 -11.21 -8.83
CA HIS A 238 9.09 -10.66 -10.15
C HIS A 238 10.40 -9.86 -10.19
N SER A 239 10.59 -8.93 -9.25
CA SER A 239 11.81 -8.11 -9.19
C SER A 239 13.07 -8.95 -8.98
N TYR A 240 13.01 -9.99 -8.15
CA TYR A 240 14.09 -10.93 -7.97
C TYR A 240 14.42 -11.65 -9.27
N PHE A 241 13.41 -12.15 -9.98
CA PHE A 241 13.61 -12.85 -11.25
C PHE A 241 14.09 -11.93 -12.38
N GLU A 242 13.76 -10.66 -12.36
CA GLU A 242 14.33 -9.67 -13.27
C GLU A 242 15.86 -9.56 -13.10
N LEU A 243 16.35 -9.56 -11.86
CA LEU A 243 17.79 -9.57 -11.59
C LEU A 243 18.44 -10.88 -12.11
N VAL A 244 17.77 -12.02 -11.95
CA VAL A 244 18.25 -13.31 -12.47
C VAL A 244 18.29 -13.30 -14.01
N ARG A 245 17.20 -12.86 -14.67
CA ARG A 245 17.09 -12.79 -16.14
C ARG A 245 18.15 -11.88 -16.76
N ASN A 246 18.48 -10.79 -16.06
CA ASN A 246 19.50 -9.83 -16.48
C ASN A 246 20.93 -10.24 -16.08
N ASN A 247 21.13 -11.45 -15.53
CA ASN A 247 22.42 -11.96 -15.06
C ASN A 247 23.10 -11.09 -13.98
N GLU A 248 22.32 -10.34 -13.23
CA GLU A 248 22.81 -9.53 -12.11
C GLU A 248 23.08 -10.37 -10.84
N ILE A 249 22.31 -11.45 -10.70
CA ILE A 249 22.44 -12.47 -9.65
C ILE A 249 22.20 -13.86 -10.25
N LYS A 250 22.59 -14.91 -9.51
CA LYS A 250 22.20 -16.30 -9.80
C LYS A 250 20.94 -16.65 -9.03
N LEU A 251 20.14 -17.58 -9.55
CA LEU A 251 19.00 -18.09 -8.83
C LEU A 251 19.46 -18.74 -7.49
N GLY A 252 18.89 -18.29 -6.39
CA GLY A 252 19.26 -18.70 -5.03
C GLY A 252 20.19 -17.73 -4.30
N ASP A 253 20.80 -16.76 -5.00
CA ASP A 253 21.58 -15.71 -4.35
C ASP A 253 20.67 -14.84 -3.46
N LYS A 254 21.13 -14.50 -2.27
CA LYS A 254 20.42 -13.61 -1.37
C LYS A 254 20.54 -12.15 -1.80
N ILE A 255 19.45 -11.42 -1.71
CA ILE A 255 19.41 -9.98 -1.94
C ILE A 255 18.70 -9.25 -0.81
N ASN A 256 18.89 -7.94 -0.72
CA ASN A 256 18.14 -7.07 0.16
C ASN A 256 16.98 -6.40 -0.59
N PHE A 257 15.94 -6.01 0.13
CA PHE A 257 14.91 -5.10 -0.35
C PHE A 257 14.88 -3.84 0.51
N CYS A 258 14.92 -2.68 -0.14
CA CYS A 258 14.69 -1.40 0.51
C CYS A 258 13.27 -0.92 0.19
N VAL A 259 12.51 -0.59 1.23
CA VAL A 259 11.07 -0.36 1.12
C VAL A 259 10.68 0.95 1.80
N PRO A 260 10.38 2.01 1.03
CA PRO A 260 9.70 3.19 1.57
C PRO A 260 8.31 2.77 2.05
N SER A 261 8.01 2.93 3.35
CA SER A 261 6.78 2.40 3.92
C SER A 261 6.17 3.30 5.00
N GLY A 262 4.84 3.43 4.99
CA GLY A 262 4.05 4.02 6.06
C GLY A 262 3.24 2.93 6.78
N ASN A 263 2.12 2.50 6.21
CA ASN A 263 1.24 1.46 6.79
C ASN A 263 1.82 0.04 6.78
N PHE A 264 3.05 -0.14 6.37
CA PHE A 264 3.85 -1.37 6.41
C PHE A 264 3.33 -2.53 5.53
N GLY A 265 2.25 -2.37 4.80
CA GLY A 265 1.67 -3.44 3.96
C GLY A 265 2.63 -3.93 2.88
N ASN A 266 3.27 -3.01 2.16
CA ASN A 266 4.24 -3.34 1.12
C ASN A 266 5.48 -4.05 1.67
N CYS A 267 5.99 -3.67 2.82
CA CYS A 267 7.14 -4.31 3.47
C CYS A 267 6.78 -5.70 4.02
N LEU A 268 5.60 -5.85 4.62
CA LEU A 268 5.09 -7.14 5.11
C LEU A 268 4.90 -8.15 3.97
N ALA A 269 4.47 -7.70 2.79
CA ALA A 269 4.37 -8.55 1.61
C ALA A 269 5.72 -9.18 1.22
N GLY A 270 6.82 -8.42 1.37
CA GLY A 270 8.19 -8.95 1.22
C GLY A 270 8.52 -10.02 2.25
N TYR A 271 8.10 -9.82 3.50
CA TYR A 271 8.26 -10.83 4.54
C TYR A 271 7.51 -12.13 4.18
N PHE A 272 6.30 -12.03 3.62
CA PHE A 272 5.57 -13.19 3.12
C PHE A 272 6.32 -13.87 1.96
N ALA A 273 6.85 -13.10 0.99
CA ALA A 273 7.68 -13.66 -0.07
C ALA A 273 8.89 -14.43 0.47
N LYS A 274 9.56 -13.91 1.49
CA LYS A 274 10.66 -14.59 2.21
C LYS A 274 10.18 -15.88 2.87
N LYS A 275 9.01 -15.85 3.52
CA LYS A 275 8.39 -17.05 4.11
C LYS A 275 8.05 -18.08 3.04
N MET A 276 7.71 -17.68 1.83
CA MET A 276 7.46 -18.54 0.68
C MET A 276 8.73 -19.04 -0.01
N GLY A 277 9.91 -18.66 0.45
CA GLY A 277 11.20 -19.19 -0.01
C GLY A 277 11.99 -18.25 -0.91
N LEU A 278 11.54 -17.03 -1.16
CA LEU A 278 12.34 -16.04 -1.89
C LEU A 278 13.63 -15.71 -1.09
N PRO A 279 14.82 -15.76 -1.71
CA PRO A 279 16.09 -15.55 -1.02
C PRO A 279 16.32 -14.07 -0.67
N ILE A 280 15.64 -13.60 0.37
CA ILE A 280 15.78 -12.24 0.90
C ILE A 280 16.66 -12.31 2.16
N ASP A 281 17.73 -11.52 2.20
CA ASP A 281 18.54 -11.42 3.40
C ASP A 281 17.92 -10.43 4.37
N LYS A 282 17.92 -9.15 4.04
CA LYS A 282 17.41 -8.06 4.90
C LYS A 282 16.34 -7.22 4.20
N PHE A 283 15.46 -6.64 5.01
CA PHE A 283 14.59 -5.54 4.63
C PHE A 283 15.12 -4.25 5.25
N VAL A 284 15.27 -3.21 4.43
CA VAL A 284 15.59 -1.85 4.88
C VAL A 284 14.31 -1.03 4.78
N CYS A 285 13.65 -0.80 5.90
CA CYS A 285 12.42 -0.01 5.98
C CYS A 285 12.77 1.47 6.09
N ALA A 286 12.30 2.27 5.14
CA ALA A 286 12.62 3.68 5.07
C ALA A 286 11.41 4.54 5.41
N SER A 287 11.62 5.54 6.27
CA SER A 287 10.60 6.48 6.77
C SER A 287 10.98 7.92 6.45
N ASN A 288 9.98 8.82 6.41
CA ASN A 288 10.19 10.26 6.41
C ASN A 288 10.37 10.79 7.85
N LYS A 289 10.18 12.09 8.05
CA LYS A 289 10.27 12.72 9.38
C LYS A 289 9.30 12.12 10.41
N ASN A 290 8.19 11.51 9.97
CA ASN A 290 7.31 10.71 10.81
C ASN A 290 7.92 9.30 11.00
N ASN A 291 9.00 9.23 11.75
CA ASN A 291 9.94 8.10 11.80
C ASN A 291 9.56 6.99 12.79
N ILE A 292 8.28 6.80 13.07
CA ILE A 292 7.82 5.85 14.08
C ILE A 292 8.28 4.41 13.80
N LEU A 293 8.30 3.99 12.54
CA LEU A 293 8.81 2.67 12.14
C LEU A 293 10.31 2.56 12.37
N THR A 294 11.08 3.61 12.08
CA THR A 294 12.53 3.65 12.33
C THR A 294 12.83 3.44 13.81
N ASP A 295 12.14 4.15 14.68
CA ASP A 295 12.31 4.01 16.13
C ASP A 295 11.92 2.60 16.61
N PHE A 296 10.78 2.07 16.13
CA PHE A 296 10.34 0.73 16.49
C PHE A 296 11.36 -0.35 16.09
N PHE A 297 11.85 -0.33 14.85
CA PHE A 297 12.85 -1.31 14.39
C PHE A 297 14.23 -1.16 15.05
N THR A 298 14.51 0.00 15.62
CA THR A 298 15.76 0.28 16.33
C THR A 298 15.67 -0.11 17.80
N THR A 299 14.53 0.10 18.45
CA THR A 299 14.39 0.01 19.92
C THR A 299 13.44 -1.08 20.40
N GLY A 300 12.53 -1.58 19.57
CA GLY A 300 11.42 -2.45 19.98
C GLY A 300 10.24 -1.70 20.60
N LYS A 301 10.36 -0.38 20.79
CA LYS A 301 9.32 0.47 21.36
C LYS A 301 8.57 1.21 20.26
N TYR A 302 7.25 1.11 20.27
CA TYR A 302 6.34 1.86 19.42
C TYR A 302 5.69 2.98 20.23
N ASP A 303 5.94 4.24 19.87
CA ASP A 303 5.47 5.40 20.62
C ASP A 303 4.80 6.41 19.68
N ALA A 304 3.46 6.38 19.67
CA ALA A 304 2.65 7.27 18.84
C ALA A 304 2.42 8.66 19.49
N ASN A 305 2.87 8.87 20.73
CA ASN A 305 2.77 10.15 21.45
C ASN A 305 3.85 11.12 20.98
N ARG A 306 3.74 11.54 19.73
CA ARG A 306 4.71 12.43 19.08
C ARG A 306 4.01 13.42 18.17
N GLU A 307 4.75 14.43 17.76
CA GLU A 307 4.27 15.41 16.80
C GLU A 307 4.08 14.76 15.42
N PHE A 308 2.99 15.14 14.75
CA PHE A 308 2.74 14.77 13.35
C PHE A 308 3.28 15.86 12.43
N TYR A 309 4.03 15.46 11.42
CA TYR A 309 4.61 16.35 10.41
C TYR A 309 3.96 16.12 9.06
N LYS A 310 3.52 17.20 8.42
CA LYS A 310 3.17 17.18 7.00
C LYS A 310 4.46 17.31 6.18
N THR A 311 4.71 16.35 5.29
CA THR A 311 5.97 16.25 4.56
C THR A 311 5.76 16.26 3.04
N ASN A 312 6.88 16.30 2.28
CA ASN A 312 6.90 16.15 0.82
C ASN A 312 6.63 14.71 0.35
N ALA A 313 6.52 13.76 1.29
CA ALA A 313 6.20 12.36 1.02
C ALA A 313 4.95 11.91 1.80
N PRO A 314 3.76 12.48 1.49
CA PRO A 314 2.56 12.40 2.33
C PRO A 314 1.98 10.98 2.47
N ALA A 315 2.29 10.05 1.58
CA ALA A 315 1.83 8.66 1.71
C ALA A 315 2.49 7.91 2.89
N MET A 316 3.52 8.50 3.50
CA MET A 316 4.23 8.00 4.67
C MET A 316 3.97 8.84 5.93
N ASP A 317 3.11 9.86 5.87
CA ASP A 317 2.73 10.71 7.00
C ASP A 317 1.72 9.95 7.87
N ILE A 318 2.24 9.15 8.79
CA ILE A 318 1.45 8.32 9.71
C ILE A 318 2.07 8.32 11.11
N LEU A 319 1.20 8.15 12.12
CA LEU A 319 1.61 7.85 13.50
C LEU A 319 1.22 6.42 13.92
N VAL A 320 0.29 5.77 13.19
CA VAL A 320 -0.11 4.39 13.43
C VAL A 320 0.05 3.57 12.15
N SER A 321 1.03 2.68 12.16
CA SER A 321 1.34 1.77 11.05
C SER A 321 0.52 0.48 11.16
N SER A 322 -0.58 0.39 10.41
CA SER A 322 -1.60 -0.64 10.60
C SER A 322 -1.07 -2.07 10.47
N ASN A 323 -0.29 -2.37 9.41
CA ASN A 323 0.15 -3.75 9.14
C ASN A 323 1.33 -4.19 10.01
N LEU A 324 1.90 -3.30 10.80
CA LEU A 324 2.93 -3.68 11.76
C LEU A 324 2.38 -4.67 12.80
N GLU A 325 1.10 -4.57 13.15
CA GLU A 325 0.41 -5.53 14.01
C GLU A 325 0.54 -6.97 13.48
N ARG A 326 0.41 -7.16 12.15
CA ARG A 326 0.62 -8.47 11.52
C ARG A 326 2.05 -8.98 11.67
N LEU A 327 3.05 -8.11 11.46
CA LEU A 327 4.45 -8.49 11.68
C LEU A 327 4.70 -8.90 13.13
N VAL A 328 4.22 -8.11 14.08
CA VAL A 328 4.36 -8.42 15.52
C VAL A 328 3.73 -9.77 15.86
N TRP A 329 2.57 -10.09 15.28
CA TRP A 329 1.94 -11.41 15.45
C TRP A 329 2.85 -12.54 14.96
N PHE A 330 3.41 -12.46 13.74
CA PHE A 330 4.35 -13.47 13.24
C PHE A 330 5.64 -13.58 14.07
N MET A 331 6.17 -12.45 14.54
CA MET A 331 7.40 -12.42 15.34
C MET A 331 7.17 -12.89 16.78
N SER A 332 5.94 -12.86 17.26
CA SER A 332 5.51 -13.41 18.56
C SER A 332 5.01 -14.85 18.46
N ASP A 333 5.37 -15.59 17.41
CA ASP A 333 4.98 -16.99 17.18
C ASP A 333 3.45 -17.22 17.15
N GLY A 334 2.69 -16.22 16.71
CA GLY A 334 1.22 -16.30 16.60
C GLY A 334 0.49 -16.08 17.93
N ASP A 335 1.16 -15.53 18.95
CA ASP A 335 0.55 -15.23 20.25
C ASP A 335 -0.39 -14.01 20.15
N GLY A 336 -1.64 -14.26 19.81
CA GLY A 336 -2.65 -13.22 19.64
C GLY A 336 -3.05 -12.53 20.94
N GLU A 337 -2.94 -13.20 22.10
CA GLU A 337 -3.18 -12.55 23.39
C GLU A 337 -2.12 -11.48 23.69
N LYS A 338 -0.86 -11.79 23.39
CA LYS A 338 0.24 -10.83 23.50
C LYS A 338 0.04 -9.63 22.56
N VAL A 339 -0.32 -9.90 21.29
CA VAL A 339 -0.59 -8.83 20.32
C VAL A 339 -1.77 -7.97 20.76
N ARG A 340 -2.84 -8.57 21.28
CA ARG A 340 -3.98 -7.84 21.84
C ARG A 340 -3.54 -6.87 22.96
N GLN A 341 -2.72 -7.35 23.90
CA GLN A 341 -2.18 -6.52 24.98
C GLN A 341 -1.35 -5.33 24.45
N TYR A 342 -0.54 -5.53 23.40
CA TYR A 342 0.21 -4.44 22.77
C TYR A 342 -0.74 -3.42 22.12
N MET A 343 -1.76 -3.89 21.42
CA MET A 343 -2.74 -2.99 20.76
C MET A 343 -3.63 -2.25 21.77
N ASP A 344 -4.00 -2.90 22.87
CA ASP A 344 -4.75 -2.25 23.96
C ASP A 344 -3.93 -1.12 24.62
N LYS A 345 -2.62 -1.34 24.84
CA LYS A 345 -1.70 -0.29 25.31
C LYS A 345 -1.53 0.83 24.28
N LEU A 346 -1.40 0.50 23.01
CA LEU A 346 -1.34 1.52 21.95
C LEU A 346 -2.59 2.39 21.94
N ASN A 347 -3.76 1.78 22.10
CA ASN A 347 -5.03 2.51 22.08
C ASN A 347 -5.25 3.37 23.35
N SER A 348 -4.82 2.88 24.51
CA SER A 348 -5.04 3.56 25.81
C SER A 348 -3.95 4.54 26.21
N GLU A 349 -2.69 4.19 25.92
CA GLU A 349 -1.50 4.92 26.34
C GLU A 349 -0.72 5.56 25.16
N GLY A 350 -1.02 5.16 23.92
CA GLY A 350 -0.28 5.59 22.72
C GLY A 350 1.08 4.91 22.56
N VAL A 351 1.41 3.92 23.39
CA VAL A 351 2.75 3.30 23.41
C VAL A 351 2.67 1.83 23.78
N TYR A 352 3.54 1.03 23.14
CA TYR A 352 3.85 -0.34 23.58
C TYR A 352 5.31 -0.68 23.29
N GLU A 353 5.80 -1.74 23.93
CA GLU A 353 7.13 -2.29 23.71
C GLU A 353 7.03 -3.81 23.59
N VAL A 354 7.65 -4.36 22.56
CA VAL A 354 7.70 -5.83 22.36
C VAL A 354 8.76 -6.44 23.28
N ASP A 355 8.54 -7.70 23.67
CA ASP A 355 9.53 -8.41 24.50
C ASP A 355 10.85 -8.68 23.72
N ASP A 356 11.93 -8.96 24.47
CA ASP A 356 13.26 -9.15 23.93
C ASP A 356 13.34 -10.27 22.87
N ALA A 357 12.58 -11.35 23.05
CA ALA A 357 12.56 -12.48 22.12
C ALA A 357 11.92 -12.08 20.77
N THR A 358 10.80 -11.38 20.83
CA THR A 358 10.11 -10.82 19.65
C THR A 358 11.02 -9.79 18.97
N PHE A 359 11.64 -8.88 19.73
CA PHE A 359 12.52 -7.86 19.18
C PHE A 359 13.77 -8.46 18.52
N ALA A 360 14.37 -9.49 19.09
CA ALA A 360 15.52 -10.18 18.50
C ALA A 360 15.20 -10.73 17.09
N LYS A 361 14.02 -11.34 16.90
CA LYS A 361 13.57 -11.84 15.59
C LYS A 361 13.33 -10.71 14.57
N ILE A 362 12.76 -9.58 15.03
CA ILE A 362 12.56 -8.40 14.20
C ILE A 362 13.91 -7.84 13.73
N LYS A 363 14.82 -7.59 14.66
CA LYS A 363 16.14 -6.97 14.43
C LYS A 363 17.04 -7.81 13.51
N ASP A 364 16.87 -9.13 13.52
CA ASP A 364 17.60 -10.03 12.61
C ASP A 364 17.23 -9.79 11.15
N GLN A 365 15.99 -9.46 10.85
CA GLN A 365 15.48 -9.38 9.47
C GLN A 365 15.28 -7.97 8.96
N PHE A 366 14.96 -7.02 9.85
CA PHE A 366 14.62 -5.65 9.50
C PHE A 366 15.68 -4.65 9.98
N LYS A 367 16.02 -3.74 9.09
CA LYS A 367 16.80 -2.53 9.36
C LYS A 367 15.91 -1.33 8.99
N ALA A 368 16.19 -0.18 9.56
CA ALA A 368 15.37 0.99 9.27
C ALA A 368 16.19 2.27 9.35
N GLY A 369 15.71 3.31 8.68
CA GLY A 369 16.26 4.65 8.71
C GLY A 369 15.21 5.67 8.27
N CYS A 370 15.55 6.94 8.40
CA CYS A 370 14.67 8.03 7.98
C CYS A 370 15.47 9.17 7.38
N LEU A 371 14.81 10.00 6.55
CA LEU A 371 15.35 11.24 6.01
C LEU A 371 14.51 12.44 6.46
N SER A 372 15.19 13.55 6.67
CA SER A 372 14.60 14.90 6.76
C SER A 372 14.17 15.41 5.38
N GLU A 373 13.37 16.49 5.35
CA GLU A 373 12.92 17.12 4.10
C GLU A 373 14.09 17.58 3.22
N ASP A 374 15.12 18.19 3.82
CA ASP A 374 16.30 18.66 3.09
C ASP A 374 17.11 17.49 2.51
N GLU A 375 17.23 16.39 3.25
CA GLU A 375 17.89 15.16 2.78
C GLU A 375 17.13 14.51 1.62
N ILE A 376 15.80 14.54 1.63
CA ILE A 376 14.97 14.04 0.52
C ILE A 376 15.28 14.82 -0.75
N LEU A 377 15.21 16.15 -0.71
CA LEU A 377 15.50 17.00 -1.87
C LEU A 377 16.94 16.83 -2.37
N THR A 378 17.90 16.77 -1.44
CA THR A 378 19.32 16.51 -1.76
C THR A 378 19.48 15.13 -2.43
N THR A 379 18.79 14.11 -1.96
CA THR A 379 18.86 12.76 -2.52
C THR A 379 18.31 12.70 -3.93
N ILE A 380 17.17 13.36 -4.22
CA ILE A 380 16.61 13.46 -5.58
C ILE A 380 17.64 14.10 -6.52
N LYS A 381 18.21 15.24 -6.13
CA LYS A 381 19.21 15.97 -6.92
C LYS A 381 20.46 15.14 -7.19
N THR A 382 20.99 14.53 -6.16
CA THR A 382 22.23 13.73 -6.25
C THR A 382 22.03 12.51 -7.14
N CYS A 383 20.95 11.74 -6.92
CA CYS A 383 20.63 10.57 -7.73
C CYS A 383 20.47 10.96 -9.20
N PHE A 384 19.69 12.01 -9.50
CA PHE A 384 19.49 12.45 -10.88
C PHE A 384 20.81 12.90 -11.55
N ASN A 385 21.64 13.68 -10.86
CA ASN A 385 22.91 14.14 -11.42
C ASN A 385 23.92 13.01 -11.65
N GLU A 386 23.96 12.02 -10.78
CA GLU A 386 24.94 10.95 -10.85
C GLU A 386 24.50 9.81 -11.79
N THR A 387 23.20 9.54 -11.88
CA THR A 387 22.69 8.34 -12.56
C THR A 387 21.72 8.63 -13.70
N GLY A 388 21.18 9.84 -13.79
CA GLY A 388 20.10 10.21 -14.70
C GLY A 388 18.74 9.65 -14.28
N TYR A 389 18.63 8.93 -13.14
CA TYR A 389 17.38 8.36 -12.68
C TYR A 389 16.57 9.38 -11.87
N LEU A 390 15.29 9.57 -12.25
CA LEU A 390 14.39 10.52 -11.62
C LEU A 390 13.59 9.84 -10.51
N LEU A 391 13.86 10.21 -9.26
CA LEU A 391 13.15 9.71 -8.08
C LEU A 391 11.93 10.58 -7.75
N ASP A 392 10.82 9.96 -7.29
CA ASP A 392 9.81 10.65 -6.51
C ASP A 392 10.28 10.81 -5.05
N THR A 393 9.56 11.63 -4.28
CA THR A 393 9.94 11.95 -2.90
C THR A 393 9.99 10.73 -1.98
N HIS A 394 9.09 9.76 -2.16
CA HIS A 394 9.04 8.53 -1.35
C HIS A 394 10.18 7.58 -1.70
N THR A 395 10.41 7.37 -3.00
CA THR A 395 11.53 6.54 -3.48
C THR A 395 12.87 7.15 -3.09
N ALA A 396 12.98 8.48 -3.08
CA ALA A 396 14.17 9.19 -2.60
C ALA A 396 14.49 8.88 -1.14
N ILE A 397 13.47 8.77 -0.28
CA ILE A 397 13.66 8.35 1.11
C ILE A 397 14.30 6.96 1.15
N GLY A 398 13.75 6.00 0.38
CA GLY A 398 14.33 4.66 0.28
C GLY A 398 15.77 4.66 -0.23
N TYR A 399 16.04 5.43 -1.28
CA TYR A 399 17.39 5.52 -1.85
C TYR A 399 18.41 6.08 -0.86
N GLY A 400 18.09 7.19 -0.19
CA GLY A 400 18.97 7.83 0.78
C GLY A 400 19.19 6.95 2.02
N VAL A 401 18.14 6.37 2.58
CA VAL A 401 18.23 5.43 3.72
C VAL A 401 19.07 4.19 3.36
N LEU A 402 18.91 3.65 2.14
CA LEU A 402 19.76 2.55 1.68
C LEU A 402 21.24 2.95 1.62
N LYS A 403 21.55 4.14 1.13
CA LYS A 403 22.94 4.64 1.09
C LYS A 403 23.51 4.83 2.50
N GLN A 404 22.72 5.37 3.45
CA GLN A 404 23.13 5.44 4.86
C GLN A 404 23.40 4.05 5.43
N TYR A 405 22.48 3.08 5.23
CA TYR A 405 22.62 1.71 5.67
C TYR A 405 23.90 1.05 5.14
N GLN A 406 24.17 1.19 3.83
CA GLN A 406 25.39 0.65 3.20
C GLN A 406 26.66 1.26 3.78
N GLN A 407 26.66 2.57 4.03
CA GLN A 407 27.79 3.28 4.61
C GLN A 407 28.05 2.86 6.06
N GLU A 408 27.00 2.71 6.86
CA GLU A 408 27.10 2.37 8.28
C GLU A 408 27.49 0.91 8.53
N THR A 409 26.99 -0.01 7.69
CA THR A 409 27.17 -1.44 7.92
C THR A 409 28.24 -2.08 7.05
N GLY A 410 28.62 -1.47 5.94
CA GLY A 410 29.45 -2.06 4.91
C GLY A 410 28.75 -3.18 4.12
N ASP A 411 27.44 -3.33 4.27
CA ASP A 411 26.65 -4.32 3.52
C ASP A 411 26.35 -3.80 2.11
N HIS A 412 27.04 -4.38 1.13
CA HIS A 412 26.85 -4.11 -0.31
C HIS A 412 26.12 -5.22 -1.04
N THR A 413 25.35 -6.03 -0.32
CA THR A 413 24.44 -7.03 -0.92
C THR A 413 23.54 -6.36 -1.94
N LYS A 414 23.39 -6.98 -3.12
CA LYS A 414 22.51 -6.47 -4.18
C LYS A 414 21.14 -6.16 -3.60
N THR A 415 20.67 -4.94 -3.85
CA THR A 415 19.44 -4.44 -3.23
C THR A 415 18.45 -3.97 -4.28
N VAL A 416 17.21 -4.39 -4.15
CA VAL A 416 16.08 -3.84 -4.89
C VAL A 416 15.39 -2.79 -4.03
N LEU A 417 15.31 -1.57 -4.55
CA LEU A 417 14.54 -0.47 -3.99
C LEU A 417 13.14 -0.47 -4.65
N LEU A 418 12.09 -0.48 -3.85
CA LEU A 418 10.73 -0.34 -4.36
C LEU A 418 10.42 1.12 -4.64
N SER A 419 10.14 1.45 -5.89
CA SER A 419 9.69 2.77 -6.30
C SER A 419 8.17 2.84 -6.28
N THR A 420 7.63 3.58 -5.32
CA THR A 420 6.23 3.50 -4.91
C THR A 420 5.31 4.50 -5.62
N ALA A 421 5.87 5.53 -6.27
CA ALA A 421 5.10 6.51 -7.02
C ALA A 421 5.91 7.08 -8.19
N SER A 422 5.20 7.60 -9.19
CA SER A 422 5.82 8.37 -10.26
C SER A 422 6.32 9.72 -9.73
N PRO A 423 7.47 10.23 -10.20
CA PRO A 423 7.94 11.59 -9.89
C PRO A 423 6.91 12.69 -10.19
N TYR A 424 6.03 12.45 -11.15
CA TYR A 424 4.98 13.37 -11.55
C TYR A 424 3.76 13.42 -10.61
N LYS A 425 3.77 12.63 -9.53
CA LYS A 425 2.79 12.77 -8.44
C LYS A 425 3.13 13.92 -7.49
N PHE A 426 4.41 14.31 -7.46
CA PHE A 426 4.97 15.34 -6.60
C PHE A 426 5.94 16.24 -7.39
N PRO A 427 5.50 16.76 -8.56
CA PRO A 427 6.40 17.38 -9.53
C PRO A 427 7.04 18.68 -9.00
N GLU A 428 6.34 19.43 -8.12
CA GLU A 428 6.88 20.65 -7.52
C GLU A 428 8.14 20.35 -6.69
N SER A 429 8.06 19.36 -5.78
CA SER A 429 9.17 18.97 -4.92
C SER A 429 10.33 18.38 -5.74
N VAL A 430 10.03 17.58 -6.76
CA VAL A 430 11.04 16.96 -7.62
C VAL A 430 11.74 18.02 -8.48
N TYR A 431 10.97 18.95 -9.06
CA TYR A 431 11.55 20.04 -9.86
C TYR A 431 12.40 20.98 -8.99
N GLN A 432 11.87 21.39 -7.83
CA GLN A 432 12.58 22.21 -6.87
C GLN A 432 13.90 21.55 -6.43
N ALA A 433 13.89 20.26 -6.15
CA ALA A 433 15.08 19.51 -5.76
C ALA A 433 16.19 19.60 -6.81
N ILE A 434 15.88 19.44 -8.08
CA ILE A 434 16.88 19.38 -9.16
C ILE A 434 17.33 20.77 -9.59
N TYR A 435 16.38 21.71 -9.76
CA TYR A 435 16.63 23.02 -10.39
C TYR A 435 16.64 24.20 -9.41
N GLY A 436 16.19 24.01 -8.16
CA GLY A 436 16.20 25.05 -7.11
C GLY A 436 15.12 26.13 -7.29
N GLU A 437 14.15 25.91 -8.17
CA GLU A 437 13.05 26.85 -8.43
C GLU A 437 11.73 26.26 -7.94
N GLU A 438 10.89 27.09 -7.32
CA GLU A 438 9.51 26.73 -6.96
C GLU A 438 8.57 27.05 -8.13
N LEU A 439 7.75 26.09 -8.53
CA LEU A 439 6.74 26.23 -9.58
C LEU A 439 5.39 25.74 -9.06
N ASP A 440 4.31 26.22 -9.68
CA ASP A 440 3.02 25.58 -9.49
C ASP A 440 3.02 24.15 -10.09
N VAL A 441 2.14 23.32 -9.59
CA VAL A 441 2.11 21.88 -9.89
C VAL A 441 2.06 21.57 -11.39
N TYR A 442 1.24 22.29 -12.15
CA TYR A 442 1.04 21.99 -13.58
C TYR A 442 2.23 22.48 -14.42
N THR A 443 2.74 23.65 -14.10
CA THR A 443 3.99 24.15 -14.71
C THR A 443 5.16 23.22 -14.38
N ALA A 444 5.22 22.69 -13.17
CA ALA A 444 6.27 21.75 -12.75
C ALA A 444 6.20 20.44 -13.56
N ILE A 445 5.01 19.89 -13.85
CA ILE A 445 4.86 18.70 -14.73
C ILE A 445 5.50 18.96 -16.08
N ASP A 446 5.12 20.04 -16.76
CA ASP A 446 5.58 20.34 -18.10
C ASP A 446 7.10 20.60 -18.14
N LYS A 447 7.59 21.40 -17.21
CA LYS A 447 9.01 21.75 -17.12
C LYS A 447 9.88 20.56 -16.72
N LEU A 448 9.40 19.70 -15.84
CA LEU A 448 10.13 18.48 -15.44
C LEU A 448 10.29 17.55 -16.64
N SER A 449 9.23 17.33 -17.42
CA SER A 449 9.29 16.52 -18.64
C SER A 449 10.20 17.12 -19.71
N GLU A 450 10.08 18.43 -19.97
CA GLU A 450 10.91 19.15 -20.94
C GLU A 450 12.40 19.04 -20.61
N LYS A 451 12.77 19.26 -19.34
CA LYS A 451 14.16 19.34 -18.91
C LYS A 451 14.82 17.99 -18.66
N THR A 452 14.06 16.99 -18.19
CA THR A 452 14.62 15.67 -17.88
C THR A 452 14.50 14.67 -19.02
N GLY A 453 13.58 14.89 -19.97
CA GLY A 453 13.24 13.96 -21.02
C GLY A 453 12.44 12.74 -20.54
N VAL A 454 12.10 12.67 -19.25
CA VAL A 454 11.24 11.62 -18.70
C VAL A 454 9.79 11.90 -19.07
N PRO A 455 9.08 10.97 -19.73
CA PRO A 455 7.70 11.24 -20.16
C PRO A 455 6.73 11.29 -18.99
N VAL A 456 5.72 12.16 -19.08
CA VAL A 456 4.59 12.16 -18.14
C VAL A 456 3.81 10.87 -18.31
N PRO A 457 3.52 10.11 -17.22
CA PRO A 457 2.71 8.91 -17.30
C PRO A 457 1.33 9.18 -17.88
N GLN A 458 0.81 8.25 -18.67
CA GLN A 458 -0.54 8.37 -19.26
C GLN A 458 -1.63 8.59 -18.20
N ALA A 459 -1.46 8.02 -17.02
CA ALA A 459 -2.36 8.21 -15.88
C ALA A 459 -2.50 9.68 -15.44
N LEU A 460 -1.48 10.50 -15.70
CA LEU A 460 -1.42 11.93 -15.35
C LEU A 460 -1.50 12.87 -16.56
N ALA A 461 -1.49 12.33 -17.78
CA ALA A 461 -1.64 13.13 -18.98
C ALA A 461 -2.97 13.88 -18.97
N GLY A 462 -2.93 15.18 -19.29
CA GLY A 462 -4.12 16.05 -19.35
C GLY A 462 -4.87 16.18 -18.01
N ILE A 463 -4.20 15.99 -16.88
CA ILE A 463 -4.87 16.00 -15.57
C ILE A 463 -5.47 17.36 -15.22
N LYS A 464 -4.85 18.44 -15.65
CA LYS A 464 -5.31 19.81 -15.43
C LYS A 464 -6.69 20.10 -16.08
N GLU A 465 -6.91 19.52 -17.26
CA GLU A 465 -8.09 19.72 -18.08
C GLU A 465 -9.26 18.79 -17.71
N ARG A 466 -9.06 17.85 -16.78
CA ARG A 466 -10.12 16.91 -16.37
C ARG A 466 -11.20 17.65 -15.59
N GLU A 467 -12.45 17.40 -15.95
CA GLU A 467 -13.61 17.99 -15.29
C GLU A 467 -13.71 17.51 -13.82
N VAL A 468 -14.02 18.45 -12.93
CA VAL A 468 -14.33 18.15 -11.52
C VAL A 468 -15.76 17.65 -11.41
N LEU A 469 -15.92 16.34 -11.19
CA LEU A 469 -17.23 15.67 -11.11
C LEU A 469 -17.74 15.58 -9.66
N HIS A 470 -16.83 15.48 -8.68
CA HIS A 470 -17.17 15.35 -7.26
C HIS A 470 -16.80 16.64 -6.52
N LYS A 471 -17.81 17.39 -6.07
CA LYS A 471 -17.67 18.72 -5.43
C LYS A 471 -18.15 18.74 -3.98
N GLU A 472 -18.63 17.61 -3.49
CA GLU A 472 -19.23 17.50 -2.15
C GLU A 472 -18.16 17.58 -1.07
N ALA A 473 -18.43 18.40 -0.07
CA ALA A 473 -17.60 18.55 1.12
C ALA A 473 -18.50 18.62 2.37
N ILE A 474 -18.08 17.93 3.43
CA ILE A 474 -18.81 17.82 4.68
C ILE A 474 -17.89 18.08 5.89
N ASP A 475 -18.46 18.37 7.04
CA ASP A 475 -17.70 18.37 8.29
C ASP A 475 -17.35 16.92 8.71
N LYS A 476 -16.22 16.74 9.37
CA LYS A 476 -15.79 15.41 9.85
C LYS A 476 -16.81 14.72 10.76
N THR A 477 -17.66 15.50 11.44
CA THR A 477 -18.71 14.99 12.34
C THR A 477 -19.91 14.44 11.56
N GLU A 478 -20.04 14.76 10.27
CA GLU A 478 -21.18 14.37 9.44
C GLU A 478 -20.95 13.06 8.66
N ILE A 479 -19.75 12.47 8.72
CA ILE A 479 -19.39 11.28 7.92
C ILE A 479 -20.36 10.11 8.17
N ILE A 480 -20.73 9.84 9.43
CA ILE A 480 -21.63 8.73 9.77
C ILE A 480 -23.04 8.97 9.22
N SER A 481 -23.60 10.18 9.40
CA SER A 481 -24.91 10.53 8.86
C SER A 481 -24.93 10.54 7.34
N PHE A 482 -23.82 10.97 6.72
CA PHE A 482 -23.64 10.90 5.28
C PHE A 482 -23.67 9.45 4.78
N ILE A 483 -22.87 8.53 5.38
CA ILE A 483 -22.88 7.11 5.01
C ILE A 483 -24.27 6.53 5.15
N LYS A 484 -24.98 6.86 6.26
CA LYS A 484 -26.37 6.43 6.45
C LYS A 484 -27.28 6.89 5.32
N SER A 485 -27.20 8.18 4.96
CA SER A 485 -28.03 8.73 3.85
C SER A 485 -27.74 8.06 2.50
N GLU A 486 -26.49 7.65 2.26
CA GLU A 486 -26.11 6.91 1.06
C GLU A 486 -26.67 5.48 1.06
N ILE A 487 -26.70 4.81 2.24
CA ILE A 487 -27.32 3.49 2.41
C ILE A 487 -28.85 3.61 2.21
N ASP A 488 -29.50 4.60 2.84
CA ASP A 488 -30.95 4.82 2.74
C ASP A 488 -31.41 5.15 1.30
N ALA A 489 -30.49 5.58 0.42
CA ALA A 489 -30.75 5.90 -0.98
C ALA A 489 -30.54 4.72 -1.95
N MET A 490 -30.03 3.58 -1.48
CA MET A 490 -29.81 2.35 -2.26
C MET A 490 -31.08 1.49 -2.29
#